data_51e9caa87a7e83c059d969acbe1bf07f
#
_entry.id   51e9caa87a7e83c059d969acbe1bf07f
#
_cell.length_a   1.000
_cell.length_b   1.000
_cell.length_c   1.000
_cell.angle_alpha   90.00
_cell.angle_beta   90.00
_cell.angle_gamma   90.00
#
_symmetry.space_group_name_H-M   'P 1'
#
loop_
_entity.id
_entity.type
_entity.pdbx_description
1 polymer ?
#
loop_
_entity_poly.entity_id
_entity_poly.type
_entity_poly.pdbx_seq_one_letter_code
_entity_poly.pdbx_strand_id
1 'polypeptide(L)'
;MTTALPVSVVPRPGESIESWLEHLADANGLTTAQLVTAARRSRGGTRYLTLAPSPETVARLAALARVDEEAVRATTLARFDGTALDLTGLDPADRYSYRQVAARGWTPAHGTQICPACLADSGAWKTAWRLLLVTACTDHGVMLTARCPACRRPYRDQRHSHLRRVGSATVCGNPIGQGPLKQCQHDLTNLTTTPASPVVLAAQARIDAALAGESVLVLGQPAKPAAYLTDLRHLTTLLLHLAGQPDADTLAPWVQDLKTAAAERTSTRRPRWGMRPPDDPALRGQALATADAILGADDL
;
A
#
# COMPACT_ATOMS: atom_id res chain seq x y z
N MET A 1 -33.21 8.34 -5.62
CA MET A 1 -32.91 7.79 -4.27
C MET A 1 -31.99 6.59 -4.46
N THR A 2 -30.90 6.50 -3.73
CA THR A 2 -30.04 5.31 -3.75
C THR A 2 -30.65 4.27 -2.83
N THR A 3 -31.08 3.13 -3.37
CA THR A 3 -31.64 2.05 -2.54
C THR A 3 -30.46 1.38 -1.82
N ALA A 4 -30.55 1.32 -0.49
CA ALA A 4 -29.54 0.64 0.34
C ALA A 4 -29.48 -0.85 0.00
N LEU A 5 -28.33 -1.46 0.18
CA LEU A 5 -28.13 -2.90 0.01
C LEU A 5 -28.86 -3.68 1.11
N PRO A 6 -29.36 -4.88 0.83
CA PRO A 6 -30.01 -5.74 1.83
C PRO A 6 -29.11 -6.03 3.04
N VAL A 7 -27.84 -6.35 2.79
CA VAL A 7 -26.87 -6.69 3.84
C VAL A 7 -25.86 -5.57 4.00
N SER A 8 -25.74 -5.03 5.21
CA SER A 8 -24.69 -4.08 5.59
C SER A 8 -23.44 -4.84 6.01
N VAL A 9 -22.29 -4.37 5.55
CA VAL A 9 -20.97 -4.87 5.97
C VAL A 9 -20.15 -3.67 6.43
N VAL A 10 -19.80 -3.63 7.71
CA VAL A 10 -18.91 -2.60 8.26
C VAL A 10 -17.47 -2.94 7.88
N PRO A 11 -16.65 -1.97 7.42
CA PRO A 11 -15.23 -2.20 7.19
C PRO A 11 -14.54 -2.67 8.47
N ARG A 12 -13.64 -3.64 8.35
CA ARG A 12 -12.79 -4.08 9.46
C ARG A 12 -11.70 -3.04 9.76
N PRO A 13 -11.16 -3.00 10.98
CA PRO A 13 -10.06 -2.08 11.30
C PRO A 13 -8.89 -2.21 10.33
N GLY A 14 -8.50 -1.09 9.70
CA GLY A 14 -7.41 -1.05 8.73
C GLY A 14 -7.68 -1.72 7.37
N GLU A 15 -8.88 -2.20 7.11
CA GLU A 15 -9.24 -2.84 5.85
C GLU A 15 -9.21 -1.85 4.67
N SER A 16 -8.68 -2.31 3.53
CA SER A 16 -8.65 -1.52 2.30
C SER A 16 -10.01 -1.47 1.61
N ILE A 17 -10.26 -0.39 0.88
CA ILE A 17 -11.53 -0.19 0.18
C ILE A 17 -11.84 -1.33 -0.80
N GLU A 18 -10.83 -1.90 -1.47
CA GLU A 18 -11.06 -3.01 -2.39
C GLU A 18 -11.51 -4.27 -1.65
N SER A 19 -10.85 -4.58 -0.51
CA SER A 19 -11.22 -5.72 0.33
C SER A 19 -12.63 -5.56 0.88
N TRP A 20 -12.95 -4.39 1.43
CA TRP A 20 -14.29 -4.10 1.92
C TRP A 20 -15.36 -4.19 0.84
N LEU A 21 -15.13 -3.63 -0.36
CA LEU A 21 -16.06 -3.72 -1.48
C LEU A 21 -16.26 -5.17 -1.95
N GLU A 22 -15.23 -6.01 -1.88
CA GLU A 22 -15.34 -7.44 -2.18
C GLU A 22 -16.24 -8.13 -1.16
N HIS A 23 -16.06 -7.89 0.15
CA HIS A 23 -16.89 -8.44 1.20
C HIS A 23 -18.34 -7.94 1.11
N LEU A 24 -18.52 -6.64 0.88
CA LEU A 24 -19.85 -6.05 0.75
C LEU A 24 -20.60 -6.60 -0.48
N ALA A 25 -19.91 -6.78 -1.59
CA ALA A 25 -20.50 -7.35 -2.81
C ALA A 25 -20.88 -8.82 -2.60
N ASP A 26 -19.97 -9.60 -2.02
CA ASP A 26 -20.19 -11.03 -1.75
C ASP A 26 -21.40 -11.25 -0.83
N ALA A 27 -21.48 -10.49 0.26
CA ALA A 27 -22.62 -10.56 1.21
C ALA A 27 -23.98 -10.23 0.57
N ASN A 28 -23.96 -9.51 -0.55
CA ASN A 28 -25.17 -9.12 -1.27
C ASN A 28 -25.40 -9.89 -2.60
N GLY A 29 -24.62 -10.94 -2.87
CA GLY A 29 -24.73 -11.72 -4.09
C GLY A 29 -24.38 -10.93 -5.35
N LEU A 30 -23.54 -9.88 -5.22
CA LEU A 30 -23.10 -9.00 -6.30
C LEU A 30 -21.63 -9.26 -6.67
N THR A 31 -21.27 -8.89 -7.88
CA THR A 31 -19.84 -8.70 -8.20
C THR A 31 -19.39 -7.32 -7.71
N THR A 32 -18.11 -7.19 -7.37
CA THR A 32 -17.52 -5.87 -7.02
C THR A 32 -17.73 -4.85 -8.13
N ALA A 33 -17.69 -5.27 -9.40
CA ALA A 33 -17.95 -4.41 -10.54
C ALA A 33 -19.38 -3.85 -10.56
N GLN A 34 -20.38 -4.68 -10.24
CA GLN A 34 -21.79 -4.24 -10.12
C GLN A 34 -21.96 -3.24 -8.98
N LEU A 35 -21.37 -3.53 -7.81
CA LEU A 35 -21.41 -2.65 -6.64
C LEU A 35 -20.76 -1.28 -6.96
N VAL A 36 -19.56 -1.26 -7.52
CA VAL A 36 -18.87 -0.02 -7.90
C VAL A 36 -19.63 0.74 -8.99
N THR A 37 -20.28 0.05 -9.92
CA THR A 37 -21.13 0.67 -10.93
C THR A 37 -22.36 1.33 -10.30
N ALA A 38 -22.97 0.70 -9.30
CA ALA A 38 -24.10 1.28 -8.56
C ALA A 38 -23.67 2.52 -7.74
N ALA A 39 -22.44 2.53 -7.22
CA ALA A 39 -21.88 3.69 -6.52
C ALA A 39 -21.47 4.84 -7.46
N ARG A 40 -21.26 4.58 -8.75
CA ARG A 40 -20.77 5.55 -9.72
C ARG A 40 -21.92 6.34 -10.34
N ARG A 41 -21.85 7.68 -10.30
CA ARG A 41 -22.82 8.58 -10.94
C ARG A 41 -22.34 9.12 -12.29
N SER A 42 -21.02 9.33 -12.44
CA SER A 42 -20.41 9.90 -13.64
C SER A 42 -19.28 9.03 -14.18
N ARG A 43 -18.91 9.23 -15.46
CA ARG A 43 -17.68 8.65 -16.01
C ARG A 43 -16.48 9.24 -15.26
N GLY A 44 -15.75 8.43 -14.51
CA GLY A 44 -14.61 8.87 -13.69
C GLY A 44 -14.89 8.94 -12.19
N GLY A 45 -16.13 8.80 -11.71
CA GLY A 45 -16.47 8.83 -10.29
C GLY A 45 -15.74 7.81 -9.40
N THR A 46 -15.17 6.77 -10.00
CA THR A 46 -14.30 5.79 -9.31
C THR A 46 -12.82 5.99 -9.60
N ARG A 47 -12.45 7.13 -10.19
CA ARG A 47 -11.03 7.47 -10.35
C ARG A 47 -10.43 7.68 -8.96
N TYR A 48 -9.23 7.16 -8.77
CA TYR A 48 -8.55 7.20 -7.48
C TYR A 48 -9.31 6.55 -6.31
N LEU A 49 -10.17 5.57 -6.61
CA LEU A 49 -10.99 4.89 -5.59
C LEU A 49 -10.17 4.42 -4.37
N THR A 50 -8.98 3.90 -4.60
CA THR A 50 -8.09 3.42 -3.53
C THR A 50 -7.29 4.52 -2.85
N LEU A 51 -7.08 5.63 -3.55
CA LEU A 51 -6.24 6.72 -3.07
C LEU A 51 -7.09 7.76 -2.31
N ALA A 52 -7.94 8.47 -3.04
CA ALA A 52 -8.91 9.43 -2.49
C ALA A 52 -10.10 9.56 -3.45
N PRO A 53 -11.15 8.77 -3.28
CA PRO A 53 -12.36 8.88 -4.09
C PRO A 53 -13.06 10.22 -3.87
N SER A 54 -13.87 10.65 -4.85
CA SER A 54 -14.65 11.88 -4.71
C SER A 54 -15.60 11.78 -3.51
N PRO A 55 -15.90 12.92 -2.83
CA PRO A 55 -16.88 12.96 -1.73
C PRO A 55 -18.23 12.34 -2.11
N GLU A 56 -18.67 12.57 -3.35
CA GLU A 56 -19.90 11.98 -3.86
C GLU A 56 -19.84 10.45 -3.93
N THR A 57 -18.71 9.88 -4.33
CA THR A 57 -18.51 8.41 -4.36
C THR A 57 -18.51 7.84 -2.95
N VAL A 58 -17.86 8.53 -2.00
CA VAL A 58 -17.84 8.15 -0.58
C VAL A 58 -19.26 8.15 -0.02
N ALA A 59 -20.01 9.25 -0.18
CA ALA A 59 -21.38 9.39 0.32
C ALA A 59 -22.30 8.30 -0.24
N ARG A 60 -22.16 7.95 -1.52
CA ARG A 60 -22.96 6.89 -2.13
C ARG A 60 -22.60 5.50 -1.64
N LEU A 61 -21.32 5.19 -1.46
CA LEU A 61 -20.88 3.91 -0.86
C LEU A 61 -21.38 3.79 0.57
N ALA A 62 -21.28 4.87 1.35
CA ALA A 62 -21.79 4.94 2.70
C ALA A 62 -23.30 4.68 2.77
N ALA A 63 -24.07 5.36 1.91
CA ALA A 63 -25.53 5.17 1.81
C ALA A 63 -25.92 3.76 1.36
N LEU A 64 -25.22 3.18 0.36
CA LEU A 64 -25.46 1.81 -0.10
C LEU A 64 -25.20 0.79 1.01
N ALA A 65 -24.10 0.94 1.73
CA ALA A 65 -23.68 0.01 2.77
C ALA A 65 -24.31 0.29 4.14
N ARG A 66 -24.97 1.44 4.34
CA ARG A 66 -25.49 1.93 5.63
C ARG A 66 -24.40 2.05 6.69
N VAL A 67 -23.28 2.66 6.32
CA VAL A 67 -22.16 2.99 7.20
C VAL A 67 -21.86 4.48 7.10
N ASP A 68 -21.08 5.02 8.05
CA ASP A 68 -20.66 6.41 8.02
C ASP A 68 -19.66 6.67 6.90
N GLU A 69 -19.68 7.87 6.34
CA GLU A 69 -18.71 8.29 5.31
C GLU A 69 -17.27 8.21 5.80
N GLU A 70 -17.05 8.49 7.09
CA GLU A 70 -15.72 8.38 7.69
C GLU A 70 -15.22 6.94 7.70
N ALA A 71 -16.09 5.96 7.96
CA ALA A 71 -15.74 4.55 7.87
C ALA A 71 -15.31 4.17 6.43
N VAL A 72 -15.95 4.74 5.41
CA VAL A 72 -15.55 4.56 4.00
C VAL A 72 -14.20 5.23 3.72
N ARG A 73 -14.00 6.48 4.17
CA ARG A 73 -12.72 7.21 4.00
C ARG A 73 -11.57 6.47 4.65
N ALA A 74 -11.78 5.92 5.85
CA ALA A 74 -10.79 5.15 6.58
C ALA A 74 -10.29 3.90 5.84
N THR A 75 -11.03 3.39 4.85
CA THR A 75 -10.60 2.28 4.00
C THR A 75 -9.68 2.72 2.84
N THR A 76 -9.49 4.01 2.63
CA THR A 76 -8.71 4.58 1.52
C THR A 76 -7.37 5.12 2.00
N LEU A 77 -6.46 5.39 1.06
CA LEU A 77 -5.17 6.02 1.37
C LEU A 77 -5.31 7.47 1.83
N ALA A 78 -6.47 8.10 1.62
CA ALA A 78 -6.74 9.44 2.13
C ALA A 78 -6.64 9.54 3.66
N ARG A 79 -6.79 8.43 4.40
CA ARG A 79 -6.56 8.40 5.85
C ARG A 79 -5.13 8.75 6.27
N PHE A 80 -4.18 8.64 5.34
CA PHE A 80 -2.76 8.95 5.56
C PHE A 80 -2.34 10.29 4.97
N ASP A 81 -3.31 11.08 4.45
CA ASP A 81 -3.03 12.44 3.97
C ASP A 81 -2.57 13.34 5.12
N GLY A 82 -1.57 14.17 4.86
CA GLY A 82 -0.95 15.01 5.88
C GLY A 82 -0.06 14.25 6.89
N THR A 83 0.11 12.93 6.73
CA THR A 83 1.05 12.12 7.53
C THR A 83 2.07 11.42 6.65
N ALA A 84 1.76 10.25 6.11
CA ALA A 84 2.65 9.51 5.21
C ALA A 84 2.53 9.94 3.74
N LEU A 85 1.45 10.61 3.37
CA LEU A 85 1.16 11.06 2.01
C LEU A 85 0.85 12.56 2.00
N ASP A 86 1.22 13.20 0.88
CA ASP A 86 0.75 14.54 0.51
C ASP A 86 -0.13 14.42 -0.73
N LEU A 87 -1.44 14.41 -0.52
CA LEU A 87 -2.43 14.31 -1.57
C LEU A 87 -2.95 15.67 -2.06
N THR A 88 -2.33 16.77 -1.64
CA THR A 88 -2.69 18.13 -2.05
C THR A 88 -2.73 18.26 -3.57
N GLY A 89 -3.84 18.75 -4.11
CA GLY A 89 -4.06 18.90 -5.54
C GLY A 89 -4.44 17.63 -6.30
N LEU A 90 -4.70 16.51 -5.57
CA LEU A 90 -5.33 15.36 -6.18
C LEU A 90 -6.80 15.67 -6.45
N ASP A 91 -7.19 15.68 -7.72
CA ASP A 91 -8.56 15.93 -8.16
C ASP A 91 -9.13 14.70 -8.88
N PRO A 92 -10.16 14.05 -8.34
CA PRO A 92 -10.84 12.93 -9.01
C PRO A 92 -11.44 13.31 -10.36
N ALA A 93 -11.74 14.59 -10.63
CA ALA A 93 -12.21 15.06 -11.91
C ALA A 93 -11.07 15.16 -12.94
N ASP A 94 -9.84 15.46 -12.52
CA ASP A 94 -8.66 15.51 -13.39
C ASP A 94 -7.87 14.20 -13.38
N ARG A 95 -7.81 13.53 -14.53
CA ARG A 95 -7.03 12.28 -14.68
C ARG A 95 -5.51 12.47 -14.59
N TYR A 96 -5.03 13.69 -14.70
CA TYR A 96 -3.60 14.01 -14.69
C TYR A 96 -3.10 14.50 -13.32
N SER A 97 -4.01 14.87 -12.41
CA SER A 97 -3.66 15.39 -11.08
C SER A 97 -2.74 14.47 -10.29
N TYR A 98 -2.88 13.14 -10.44
CA TYR A 98 -2.02 12.15 -9.81
C TYR A 98 -0.52 12.34 -10.13
N ARG A 99 -0.18 12.83 -11.33
CA ARG A 99 1.24 13.02 -11.70
C ARG A 99 1.93 14.05 -10.82
N GLN A 100 1.22 15.10 -10.45
CA GLN A 100 1.74 16.16 -9.57
C GLN A 100 1.93 15.63 -8.15
N VAL A 101 0.96 14.88 -7.65
CA VAL A 101 1.03 14.24 -6.32
C VAL A 101 2.17 13.21 -6.27
N ALA A 102 2.27 12.33 -7.27
CA ALA A 102 3.33 11.33 -7.34
C ALA A 102 4.75 11.90 -7.48
N ALA A 103 4.88 13.13 -7.98
CA ALA A 103 6.18 13.79 -8.09
C ALA A 103 6.74 14.28 -6.74
N ARG A 104 5.88 14.42 -5.70
CA ARG A 104 6.27 14.93 -4.39
C ARG A 104 6.86 13.86 -3.47
N GLY A 105 6.63 12.58 -3.77
CA GLY A 105 7.14 11.52 -2.90
C GLY A 105 6.65 10.12 -3.27
N TRP A 106 6.71 9.23 -2.30
CA TRP A 106 6.38 7.81 -2.45
C TRP A 106 4.87 7.55 -2.43
N THR A 107 4.14 8.20 -3.32
CA THR A 107 2.69 8.00 -3.44
C THR A 107 2.41 6.74 -4.26
N PRO A 108 1.75 5.71 -3.69
CA PRO A 108 1.45 4.49 -4.41
C PRO A 108 0.43 4.73 -5.51
N ALA A 109 0.71 4.24 -6.71
CA ALA A 109 -0.23 4.30 -7.86
C ALA A 109 -1.20 3.11 -7.83
N HIS A 110 -0.62 1.93 -7.90
CA HIS A 110 -1.28 0.64 -7.92
C HIS A 110 -0.38 -0.38 -7.24
N GLY A 111 -0.93 -1.54 -6.99
CA GLY A 111 -0.22 -2.59 -6.30
C GLY A 111 -0.41 -2.51 -4.79
N THR A 112 -0.13 -3.61 -4.14
CA THR A 112 -0.17 -3.76 -2.68
C THR A 112 0.78 -4.88 -2.29
N GLN A 113 0.96 -5.04 -1.02
CA GLN A 113 1.72 -6.12 -0.40
C GLN A 113 0.79 -6.87 0.54
N ILE A 114 1.20 -8.03 1.04
CA ILE A 114 0.42 -8.82 1.99
C ILE A 114 1.32 -9.45 3.05
N CYS A 115 0.75 -9.64 4.23
CA CYS A 115 1.17 -10.67 5.17
C CYS A 115 0.22 -11.87 5.00
N PRO A 116 0.70 -13.05 4.58
CA PRO A 116 -0.14 -14.23 4.37
C PRO A 116 -0.90 -14.67 5.63
N ALA A 117 -0.26 -14.60 6.80
CA ALA A 117 -0.88 -14.94 8.07
C ALA A 117 -2.01 -13.96 8.44
N CYS A 118 -1.78 -12.64 8.36
CA CYS A 118 -2.88 -11.68 8.55
C CYS A 118 -4.05 -11.91 7.58
N LEU A 119 -3.75 -12.28 6.34
CA LEU A 119 -4.77 -12.58 5.35
C LEU A 119 -5.54 -13.85 5.70
N ALA A 120 -4.87 -14.86 6.24
CA ALA A 120 -5.49 -16.08 6.74
C ALA A 120 -6.43 -15.79 7.93
N ASP A 121 -5.97 -14.99 8.89
CA ASP A 121 -6.71 -14.65 10.10
C ASP A 121 -7.97 -13.84 9.83
N SER A 122 -7.89 -12.88 8.92
CA SER A 122 -8.96 -11.89 8.73
C SER A 122 -9.67 -11.99 7.39
N GLY A 123 -9.08 -12.61 6.37
CA GLY A 123 -9.55 -12.55 4.99
C GLY A 123 -9.51 -11.12 4.40
N ALA A 124 -8.92 -10.14 5.10
CA ALA A 124 -8.95 -8.74 4.72
C ALA A 124 -7.58 -8.21 4.31
N TRP A 125 -7.55 -7.41 3.25
CA TRP A 125 -6.35 -6.70 2.80
C TRP A 125 -6.27 -5.35 3.51
N LYS A 126 -5.13 -5.06 4.13
CA LYS A 126 -4.94 -3.81 4.91
C LYS A 126 -4.61 -2.62 3.97
N THR A 127 -5.17 -1.45 4.26
CA THR A 127 -4.88 -0.18 3.53
C THR A 127 -3.39 0.18 3.62
N ALA A 128 -2.79 0.03 4.79
CA ALA A 128 -1.39 0.34 5.05
C ALA A 128 -0.43 -0.49 4.17
N TRP A 129 -0.80 -1.68 3.74
CA TRP A 129 0.03 -2.50 2.85
C TRP A 129 0.28 -1.88 1.47
N ARG A 130 -0.43 -0.82 1.11
CA ARG A 130 -0.16 -0.04 -0.11
C ARG A 130 0.92 1.01 0.08
N LEU A 131 1.19 1.41 1.32
CA LEU A 131 2.23 2.40 1.60
C LEU A 131 3.61 1.80 1.34
N LEU A 132 4.45 2.57 0.66
CA LEU A 132 5.83 2.15 0.36
C LEU A 132 6.74 2.19 1.60
N LEU A 133 6.31 2.84 2.67
CA LEU A 133 6.96 2.83 3.99
C LEU A 133 6.68 1.54 4.78
N VAL A 134 5.64 0.79 4.44
CA VAL A 134 5.27 -0.44 5.14
C VAL A 134 5.89 -1.62 4.40
N THR A 135 6.76 -2.38 5.07
CA THR A 135 7.57 -3.44 4.46
C THR A 135 7.54 -4.76 5.22
N ALA A 136 7.17 -4.72 6.49
CA ALA A 136 7.08 -5.90 7.35
C ALA A 136 5.74 -5.92 8.10
N CYS A 137 5.37 -7.07 8.60
CA CYS A 137 4.26 -7.28 9.51
C CYS A 137 4.80 -7.44 10.93
N THR A 138 4.51 -6.49 11.80
CA THR A 138 4.93 -6.52 13.20
C THR A 138 4.19 -7.59 14.01
N ASP A 139 2.92 -7.89 13.66
CA ASP A 139 2.12 -8.95 14.31
C ASP A 139 2.72 -10.35 14.11
N HIS A 140 3.29 -10.62 12.92
CA HIS A 140 3.77 -11.96 12.54
C HIS A 140 5.30 -12.02 12.36
N GLY A 141 6.02 -10.92 12.55
CA GLY A 141 7.49 -10.89 12.45
C GLY A 141 8.05 -11.21 11.06
N VAL A 142 7.29 -10.95 9.98
CA VAL A 142 7.68 -11.35 8.62
C VAL A 142 7.72 -10.17 7.67
N MET A 143 8.55 -10.27 6.63
CA MET A 143 8.52 -9.35 5.51
C MET A 143 7.21 -9.50 4.73
N LEU A 144 6.66 -8.37 4.25
CA LEU A 144 5.50 -8.42 3.36
C LEU A 144 5.89 -8.98 2.00
N THR A 145 4.94 -9.64 1.34
CA THR A 145 5.10 -10.19 -0.01
C THR A 145 4.41 -9.28 -1.01
N ALA A 146 5.11 -8.87 -2.07
CA ALA A 146 4.58 -7.94 -3.07
C ALA A 146 4.15 -8.63 -4.38
N ARG A 147 4.53 -9.89 -4.59
CA ARG A 147 4.30 -10.63 -5.84
C ARG A 147 3.76 -12.03 -5.59
N CYS A 148 2.83 -12.45 -6.44
CA CYS A 148 2.34 -13.83 -6.42
C CYS A 148 3.41 -14.79 -6.95
N PRO A 149 3.77 -15.86 -6.23
CA PRO A 149 4.78 -16.79 -6.70
C PRO A 149 4.32 -17.59 -7.93
N ALA A 150 3.02 -17.83 -8.10
CA ALA A 150 2.50 -18.60 -9.22
C ALA A 150 2.46 -17.79 -10.53
N CYS A 151 1.87 -16.59 -10.53
CA CYS A 151 1.78 -15.77 -11.74
C CYS A 151 2.90 -14.73 -11.87
N ARG A 152 3.76 -14.57 -10.85
CA ARG A 152 4.90 -13.65 -10.77
C ARG A 152 4.56 -12.17 -10.91
N ARG A 153 3.27 -11.80 -10.89
CA ARG A 153 2.81 -10.43 -10.99
C ARG A 153 2.67 -9.80 -9.61
N PRO A 154 2.90 -8.47 -9.49
CA PRO A 154 2.56 -7.74 -8.28
C PRO A 154 1.08 -7.91 -7.95
N TYR A 155 0.73 -7.89 -6.66
CA TYR A 155 -0.67 -7.97 -6.25
C TYR A 155 -1.40 -6.68 -6.60
N ARG A 156 -2.57 -6.81 -7.21
CA ARG A 156 -3.51 -5.71 -7.49
C ARG A 156 -2.83 -4.49 -8.15
N ASP A 157 -1.84 -4.75 -9.04
CA ASP A 157 -1.07 -3.71 -9.72
C ASP A 157 -1.84 -3.02 -10.85
N GLN A 158 -2.96 -3.60 -11.27
CA GLN A 158 -3.78 -3.05 -12.33
C GLN A 158 -4.89 -2.17 -11.79
N ARG A 159 -5.14 -1.06 -12.49
CA ARG A 159 -6.15 -0.06 -12.17
C ARG A 159 -7.56 -0.63 -11.91
N HIS A 160 -7.88 -1.78 -12.47
CA HIS A 160 -9.19 -2.43 -12.36
C HIS A 160 -9.11 -3.82 -11.74
N SER A 161 -8.02 -4.19 -11.07
CA SER A 161 -7.87 -5.52 -10.50
C SER A 161 -8.95 -5.84 -9.46
N HIS A 162 -9.33 -4.85 -8.65
CA HIS A 162 -10.42 -4.96 -7.67
C HIS A 162 -11.81 -5.17 -8.28
N LEU A 163 -12.02 -4.78 -9.55
CA LEU A 163 -13.31 -4.95 -10.24
C LEU A 163 -13.47 -6.31 -10.91
N ARG A 164 -12.42 -7.12 -10.94
CA ARG A 164 -12.36 -8.36 -11.73
C ARG A 164 -12.17 -9.61 -10.88
N ARG A 165 -12.20 -9.48 -9.56
CA ARG A 165 -11.98 -10.62 -8.69
C ARG A 165 -13.03 -11.73 -8.93
N VAL A 166 -12.54 -12.95 -9.05
CA VAL A 166 -13.33 -14.18 -9.09
C VAL A 166 -12.78 -15.10 -7.99
N GLY A 167 -13.66 -15.61 -7.14
CA GLY A 167 -13.29 -16.49 -6.03
C GLY A 167 -13.06 -15.74 -4.70
N SER A 168 -12.38 -16.40 -3.77
CA SER A 168 -12.14 -15.91 -2.40
C SER A 168 -11.27 -14.66 -2.35
N ALA A 169 -11.44 -13.83 -1.32
CA ALA A 169 -10.56 -12.71 -1.00
C ALA A 169 -9.11 -13.12 -0.72
N THR A 170 -8.87 -14.38 -0.39
CA THR A 170 -7.56 -14.96 -0.09
C THR A 170 -6.79 -15.47 -1.30
N VAL A 171 -7.37 -15.44 -2.49
CA VAL A 171 -6.66 -15.81 -3.72
C VAL A 171 -6.07 -14.61 -4.43
N CYS A 172 -5.06 -14.85 -5.26
CA CYS A 172 -4.31 -13.81 -5.98
C CYS A 172 -5.21 -12.89 -6.82
N GLY A 173 -6.13 -13.45 -7.63
CA GLY A 173 -7.05 -12.69 -8.48
C GLY A 173 -6.39 -11.93 -9.65
N ASN A 174 -5.08 -12.00 -9.84
CA ASN A 174 -4.41 -11.32 -10.95
C ASN A 174 -4.86 -11.89 -12.29
N PRO A 175 -5.13 -11.07 -13.31
CA PRO A 175 -5.48 -11.54 -14.64
C PRO A 175 -4.29 -12.28 -15.27
N ILE A 176 -4.51 -13.50 -15.76
CA ILE A 176 -3.50 -14.35 -16.41
C ILE A 176 -3.79 -14.59 -17.89
N GLY A 177 -4.82 -13.95 -18.44
CA GLY A 177 -5.20 -14.06 -19.85
C GLY A 177 -6.31 -13.08 -20.20
N GLN A 178 -6.87 -13.25 -21.40
CA GLN A 178 -8.01 -12.45 -21.83
C GLN A 178 -9.32 -12.99 -21.20
N GLY A 179 -10.18 -12.08 -20.82
CA GLY A 179 -11.48 -12.37 -20.20
C GLY A 179 -11.48 -12.30 -18.68
N PRO A 180 -12.65 -11.99 -18.10
CA PRO A 180 -12.79 -11.70 -16.67
C PRO A 180 -12.59 -12.92 -15.76
N LEU A 181 -12.79 -14.13 -16.29
CA LEU A 181 -12.67 -15.39 -15.53
C LEU A 181 -11.25 -15.97 -15.51
N LYS A 182 -10.34 -15.45 -16.38
CA LYS A 182 -8.96 -15.93 -16.45
C LYS A 182 -8.10 -15.22 -15.42
N GLN A 183 -8.25 -15.60 -14.17
CA GLN A 183 -7.52 -15.05 -13.02
C GLN A 183 -6.71 -16.12 -12.31
N CYS A 184 -5.59 -15.71 -11.73
CA CYS A 184 -4.75 -16.57 -10.91
C CYS A 184 -5.51 -16.93 -9.63
N GLN A 185 -5.70 -18.23 -9.39
CA GLN A 185 -6.42 -18.78 -8.24
C GLN A 185 -5.47 -19.27 -7.14
N HIS A 186 -4.20 -18.83 -7.17
CA HIS A 186 -3.23 -19.21 -6.17
C HIS A 186 -3.64 -18.71 -4.79
N ASP A 187 -3.70 -19.61 -3.81
CA ASP A 187 -3.98 -19.27 -2.42
C ASP A 187 -2.81 -18.48 -1.83
N LEU A 188 -3.13 -17.36 -1.20
CA LEU A 188 -2.17 -16.42 -0.63
C LEU A 188 -1.97 -16.61 0.88
N THR A 189 -2.76 -17.45 1.53
CA THR A 189 -2.70 -17.65 2.98
C THR A 189 -1.56 -18.57 3.41
N ASN A 190 -1.13 -19.45 2.50
CA ASN A 190 -0.09 -20.48 2.75
C ASN A 190 1.24 -20.17 2.04
N LEU A 191 1.55 -18.90 1.82
CA LEU A 191 2.84 -18.53 1.20
C LEU A 191 3.98 -18.68 2.19
N THR A 192 5.12 -19.16 1.68
CA THR A 192 6.38 -19.08 2.41
C THR A 192 6.75 -17.61 2.63
N THR A 193 7.00 -17.22 3.87
CA THR A 193 7.38 -15.87 4.26
C THR A 193 8.85 -15.82 4.67
N THR A 194 9.46 -14.66 4.47
CA THR A 194 10.82 -14.39 4.97
C THR A 194 10.69 -13.71 6.34
N PRO A 195 11.33 -14.23 7.40
CA PRO A 195 11.38 -13.53 8.67
C PRO A 195 12.00 -12.14 8.51
N ALA A 196 11.39 -11.15 9.14
CA ALA A 196 11.97 -9.81 9.18
C ALA A 196 13.05 -9.76 10.30
N SER A 197 14.16 -9.08 10.02
CA SER A 197 15.19 -8.90 11.04
C SER A 197 14.70 -8.02 12.20
N PRO A 198 15.27 -8.16 13.41
CA PRO A 198 14.86 -7.32 14.55
C PRO A 198 14.94 -5.83 14.28
N VAL A 199 15.95 -5.37 13.54
CA VAL A 199 16.11 -3.95 13.18
C VAL A 199 15.02 -3.46 12.24
N VAL A 200 14.61 -4.29 11.27
CA VAL A 200 13.48 -3.97 10.38
C VAL A 200 12.17 -3.95 11.14
N LEU A 201 11.96 -4.88 12.08
CA LEU A 201 10.74 -4.89 12.90
C LEU A 201 10.68 -3.69 13.83
N ALA A 202 11.79 -3.28 14.44
CA ALA A 202 11.85 -2.09 15.27
C ALA A 202 11.51 -0.82 14.47
N ALA A 203 12.12 -0.66 13.29
CA ALA A 203 11.80 0.45 12.38
C ALA A 203 10.33 0.42 11.93
N GLN A 204 9.81 -0.76 11.58
CA GLN A 204 8.41 -0.90 11.19
C GLN A 204 7.46 -0.56 12.34
N ALA A 205 7.76 -0.95 13.57
CA ALA A 205 6.94 -0.59 14.73
C ALA A 205 6.88 0.94 14.94
N ARG A 206 7.99 1.66 14.76
CA ARG A 206 8.01 3.13 14.81
C ARG A 206 7.23 3.76 13.66
N ILE A 207 7.33 3.20 12.45
CA ILE A 207 6.52 3.62 11.30
C ILE A 207 5.03 3.40 11.61
N ASP A 208 4.64 2.24 12.13
CA ASP A 208 3.26 1.90 12.44
C ASP A 208 2.69 2.83 13.53
N ALA A 209 3.46 3.16 14.58
CA ALA A 209 3.11 4.14 15.60
C ALA A 209 2.88 5.53 14.99
N ALA A 210 3.79 5.98 14.11
CA ALA A 210 3.62 7.26 13.40
C ALA A 210 2.39 7.25 12.47
N LEU A 211 2.10 6.15 11.78
CA LEU A 211 0.89 5.98 10.96
C LEU A 211 -0.40 5.98 11.81
N ALA A 212 -0.31 5.58 13.08
CA ALA A 212 -1.39 5.67 14.06
C ALA A 212 -1.54 7.09 14.65
N GLY A 213 -0.64 8.02 14.34
CA GLY A 213 -0.67 9.40 14.84
C GLY A 213 0.14 9.61 16.14
N GLU A 214 0.92 8.61 16.55
CA GLU A 214 1.75 8.70 17.76
C GLU A 214 3.06 9.44 17.46
N SER A 215 3.52 10.25 18.43
CA SER A 215 4.83 10.89 18.35
C SER A 215 5.94 9.87 18.52
N VAL A 216 7.02 10.04 17.74
CA VAL A 216 8.22 9.22 17.81
C VAL A 216 9.44 10.06 18.16
N LEU A 217 10.48 9.46 18.75
CA LEU A 217 11.71 10.17 19.02
C LEU A 217 12.58 10.24 17.76
N VAL A 218 13.09 11.42 17.45
CA VAL A 218 14.07 11.69 16.39
C VAL A 218 15.21 12.47 17.04
N LEU A 219 16.42 11.93 16.98
CA LEU A 219 17.62 12.51 17.62
C LEU A 219 17.34 12.89 19.09
N GLY A 220 16.74 11.98 19.84
CA GLY A 220 16.37 12.16 21.26
C GLY A 220 15.20 13.12 21.53
N GLN A 221 14.60 13.74 20.51
CA GLN A 221 13.52 14.71 20.66
C GLN A 221 12.18 14.17 20.12
N PRO A 222 11.04 14.48 20.77
CA PRO A 222 9.72 14.12 20.26
C PRO A 222 9.45 14.81 18.91
N ALA A 223 9.14 14.03 17.88
CA ALA A 223 8.79 14.50 16.55
C ALA A 223 7.33 14.21 16.22
N LYS A 224 6.70 15.11 15.44
CA LYS A 224 5.37 14.86 14.88
C LYS A 224 5.44 13.71 13.86
N PRO A 225 4.41 12.85 13.80
CA PRO A 225 4.37 11.72 12.85
C PRO A 225 4.72 12.09 11.41
N ALA A 226 4.11 13.16 10.89
CA ALA A 226 4.36 13.63 9.52
C ALA A 226 5.81 14.06 9.28
N ALA A 227 6.45 14.72 10.26
CA ALA A 227 7.85 15.13 10.17
C ALA A 227 8.75 13.89 10.12
N TYR A 228 8.60 12.98 11.08
CA TYR A 228 9.37 11.72 11.10
C TYR A 228 9.24 10.93 9.79
N LEU A 229 8.00 10.69 9.30
CA LEU A 229 7.79 9.91 8.07
C LEU A 229 8.36 10.62 6.84
N THR A 230 8.35 11.94 6.82
CA THR A 230 8.97 12.76 5.76
C THR A 230 10.48 12.64 5.79
N ASP A 231 11.10 12.79 6.96
CA ASP A 231 12.54 12.72 7.15
C ASP A 231 13.05 11.30 6.87
N LEU A 232 12.34 10.28 7.35
CA LEU A 232 12.62 8.87 7.07
C LEU A 232 12.65 8.60 5.56
N ARG A 233 11.63 9.07 4.83
CA ARG A 233 11.55 8.93 3.37
C ARG A 233 12.70 9.67 2.66
N HIS A 234 13.03 10.89 3.07
CA HIS A 234 14.11 11.67 2.47
C HIS A 234 15.46 11.01 2.71
N LEU A 235 15.73 10.61 3.95
CA LEU A 235 16.99 9.96 4.31
C LEU A 235 17.12 8.60 3.59
N THR A 236 16.05 7.80 3.54
CA THR A 236 16.05 6.55 2.77
C THR A 236 16.32 6.82 1.29
N THR A 237 15.72 7.85 0.71
CA THR A 237 15.98 8.25 -0.68
C THR A 237 17.45 8.60 -0.90
N LEU A 238 18.05 9.35 0.02
CA LEU A 238 19.48 9.72 -0.02
C LEU A 238 20.36 8.46 0.06
N LEU A 239 20.09 7.56 1.01
CA LEU A 239 20.82 6.30 1.16
C LEU A 239 20.75 5.43 -0.10
N LEU A 240 19.58 5.33 -0.73
CA LEU A 240 19.41 4.62 -2.00
C LEU A 240 20.20 5.25 -3.16
N HIS A 241 20.36 6.58 -3.18
CA HIS A 241 21.19 7.27 -4.16
C HIS A 241 22.68 7.04 -3.90
N LEU A 242 23.11 7.11 -2.64
CA LEU A 242 24.49 6.83 -2.23
C LEU A 242 24.87 5.38 -2.53
N ALA A 243 23.98 4.43 -2.21
CA ALA A 243 24.18 3.01 -2.49
C ALA A 243 24.37 2.69 -3.98
N GLY A 244 23.87 3.53 -4.87
CA GLY A 244 24.09 3.42 -6.31
C GLY A 244 25.47 3.91 -6.80
N GLN A 245 26.31 4.46 -5.91
CA GLN A 245 27.66 4.92 -6.27
C GLN A 245 28.66 3.74 -6.30
N PRO A 246 29.74 3.83 -7.09
CA PRO A 246 30.72 2.75 -7.20
C PRO A 246 31.33 2.33 -5.86
N ASP A 247 31.64 3.29 -4.99
CA ASP A 247 32.38 3.06 -3.73
C ASP A 247 31.48 2.83 -2.53
N ALA A 248 30.19 2.52 -2.76
CA ALA A 248 29.20 2.43 -1.70
C ALA A 248 29.15 1.07 -0.98
N ASP A 249 29.95 0.08 -1.37
CA ASP A 249 29.87 -1.30 -0.87
C ASP A 249 30.06 -1.42 0.66
N THR A 250 30.70 -0.44 1.27
CA THR A 250 30.96 -0.38 2.72
C THR A 250 29.86 0.29 3.53
N LEU A 251 28.86 0.92 2.89
CA LEU A 251 27.81 1.69 3.59
C LEU A 251 26.88 0.79 4.42
N ALA A 252 26.44 -0.31 3.86
CA ALA A 252 25.58 -1.27 4.54
C ALA A 252 25.47 -2.58 3.75
N PRO A 253 25.20 -3.73 4.40
CA PRO A 253 25.10 -5.03 3.72
C PRO A 253 24.09 -5.07 2.58
N TRP A 254 22.95 -4.40 2.71
CA TRP A 254 21.90 -4.37 1.69
C TRP A 254 22.27 -3.62 0.40
N VAL A 255 23.37 -2.86 0.40
CA VAL A 255 23.84 -2.15 -0.79
C VAL A 255 24.20 -3.12 -1.92
N GLN A 256 24.81 -4.26 -1.58
CA GLN A 256 25.14 -5.28 -2.57
C GLN A 256 23.87 -5.91 -3.17
N ASP A 257 22.83 -6.13 -2.36
CA ASP A 257 21.53 -6.62 -2.83
C ASP A 257 20.88 -5.60 -3.78
N LEU A 258 20.97 -4.29 -3.46
CA LEU A 258 20.49 -3.22 -4.34
C LEU A 258 21.22 -3.21 -5.69
N LYS A 259 22.56 -3.36 -5.69
CA LYS A 259 23.37 -3.41 -6.92
C LYS A 259 23.00 -4.64 -7.76
N THR A 260 22.83 -5.79 -7.13
CA THR A 260 22.41 -7.02 -7.80
C THR A 260 21.02 -6.84 -8.42
N ALA A 261 20.05 -6.34 -7.67
CA ALA A 261 18.71 -6.07 -8.18
C ALA A 261 18.69 -5.01 -9.29
N ALA A 262 19.61 -4.04 -9.25
CA ALA A 262 19.77 -3.03 -10.29
C ALA A 262 20.35 -3.63 -11.59
N ALA A 263 21.29 -4.59 -11.50
CA ALA A 263 21.88 -5.27 -12.64
C ALA A 263 20.85 -6.17 -13.38
N GLU A 264 19.89 -6.74 -12.66
CA GLU A 264 18.80 -7.55 -13.23
C GLU A 264 17.72 -6.72 -13.94
N ARG A 265 17.74 -5.41 -13.81
CA ARG A 265 16.75 -4.52 -14.43
C ARG A 265 16.94 -4.45 -15.94
N THR A 266 15.87 -4.65 -16.67
CA THR A 266 15.84 -4.48 -18.13
C THR A 266 15.85 -3.00 -18.57
N SER A 267 15.64 -2.07 -17.65
CA SER A 267 15.56 -0.63 -17.95
C SER A 267 16.93 0.04 -17.84
N THR A 268 17.35 0.72 -18.88
CA THR A 268 18.57 1.54 -18.92
C THR A 268 18.41 2.91 -18.22
N ARG A 269 17.19 3.27 -17.82
CA ARG A 269 16.94 4.54 -17.12
C ARG A 269 17.38 4.46 -15.67
N ARG A 270 18.07 5.52 -15.21
CA ARG A 270 18.43 5.67 -13.79
C ARG A 270 17.19 5.61 -12.90
N PRO A 271 17.25 4.91 -11.76
CA PRO A 271 16.17 4.91 -10.78
C PRO A 271 15.85 6.32 -10.29
N ARG A 272 14.57 6.58 -10.05
CA ARG A 272 14.08 7.84 -9.45
C ARG A 272 13.61 7.55 -8.02
N TRP A 273 14.55 7.26 -7.13
CA TRP A 273 14.27 6.82 -5.77
C TRP A 273 13.36 7.76 -4.97
N GLY A 274 13.43 9.07 -5.24
CA GLY A 274 12.54 10.05 -4.61
C GLY A 274 11.06 9.87 -4.97
N MET A 275 10.75 9.22 -6.11
CA MET A 275 9.38 8.96 -6.55
C MET A 275 8.97 7.51 -6.34
N ARG A 276 9.90 6.57 -6.51
CA ARG A 276 9.62 5.14 -6.46
C ARG A 276 10.84 4.39 -5.91
N PRO A 277 10.77 3.93 -4.65
CA PRO A 277 11.82 3.10 -4.05
C PRO A 277 11.85 1.71 -4.67
N PRO A 278 12.78 0.82 -4.27
CA PRO A 278 12.78 -0.58 -4.71
C PRO A 278 11.44 -1.26 -4.53
N ASP A 279 11.02 -2.05 -5.52
CA ASP A 279 9.74 -2.79 -5.47
C ASP A 279 9.78 -3.93 -4.43
N ASP A 280 10.98 -4.48 -4.16
CA ASP A 280 11.16 -5.53 -3.17
C ASP A 280 11.01 -4.99 -1.74
N PRO A 281 10.05 -5.49 -0.96
CA PRO A 281 9.85 -5.08 0.43
C PRO A 281 11.06 -5.37 1.33
N ALA A 282 11.79 -6.46 1.09
CA ALA A 282 12.93 -6.83 1.93
C ALA A 282 14.05 -5.80 1.78
N LEU A 283 14.42 -5.47 0.54
CA LEU A 283 15.44 -4.47 0.25
C LEU A 283 15.02 -3.08 0.74
N ARG A 284 13.76 -2.72 0.51
CA ARG A 284 13.22 -1.43 0.96
C ARG A 284 13.18 -1.33 2.49
N GLY A 285 12.82 -2.43 3.18
CA GLY A 285 12.78 -2.51 4.64
C GLY A 285 14.15 -2.34 5.28
N GLN A 286 15.20 -2.90 4.69
CA GLN A 286 16.57 -2.71 5.16
C GLN A 286 17.04 -1.25 5.00
N ALA A 287 16.74 -0.62 3.85
CA ALA A 287 17.08 0.79 3.63
C ALA A 287 16.32 1.72 4.60
N LEU A 288 15.02 1.46 4.84
CA LEU A 288 14.23 2.17 5.84
C LEU A 288 14.76 1.97 7.26
N ALA A 289 15.13 0.76 7.62
CA ALA A 289 15.69 0.46 8.95
C ALA A 289 17.04 1.16 9.17
N THR A 290 17.88 1.27 8.14
CA THR A 290 19.11 2.03 8.20
C THR A 290 18.83 3.53 8.42
N ALA A 291 17.88 4.09 7.68
CA ALA A 291 17.48 5.49 7.86
C ALA A 291 16.86 5.74 9.25
N ASP A 292 16.02 4.82 9.71
CA ASP A 292 15.40 4.89 11.03
C ASP A 292 16.44 4.84 12.17
N ALA A 293 17.46 3.98 12.04
CA ALA A 293 18.55 3.90 13.00
C ALA A 293 19.33 5.22 13.11
N ILE A 294 19.54 5.92 11.99
CA ILE A 294 20.19 7.25 11.98
C ILE A 294 19.29 8.29 12.67
N LEU A 295 17.99 8.28 12.36
CA LEU A 295 17.03 9.20 13.00
C LEU A 295 16.81 8.91 14.48
N GLY A 296 17.03 7.67 14.91
CA GLY A 296 16.88 7.25 16.30
C GLY A 296 18.16 7.33 17.12
N ALA A 297 19.29 7.78 16.55
CA ALA A 297 20.52 8.00 17.30
C ALA A 297 20.36 9.18 18.28
N ASP A 298 20.92 9.05 19.47
CA ASP A 298 20.86 10.12 20.50
C ASP A 298 21.80 11.29 20.15
N ASP A 299 22.89 11.00 19.44
CA ASP A 299 23.89 11.96 18.93
C ASP A 299 24.27 11.63 17.49
N LEU A 300 24.56 12.65 16.66
CA LEU A 300 25.12 12.56 15.31
C LEU A 300 26.63 12.66 15.34
#